data_029d4fb1977d27452a253e4e5422aa41
#
_entry.id   029d4fb1977d27452a253e4e5422aa41
#
_cell.length_a   1.000
_cell.length_b   1.000
_cell.length_c   1.000
_cell.angle_alpha   90.00
_cell.angle_beta   90.00
_cell.angle_gamma   90.00
#
_symmetry.space_group_name_H-M   'P 1'
#
loop_
_entity.id
_entity.type
_entity.pdbx_description
1 polymer ?
#
loop_
_entity_poly.entity_id
_entity_poly.type
_entity_poly.pdbx_seq_one_letter_code
_entity_poly.pdbx_strand_id
1 'polypeptide(L)'
;MIRLLALRHLTLKPWRSVFLLLGFSMGVAVMIVLLSIGEALLDQSRDERLVGGGAITVLPEGVDVEVLKTGGLGGMFFSIDHARFIYRQLLAAPRLHDDVAAVSPQIEGKLLYLRTADGVERTVRASADVPSLTAAVGAAPTLLAGTWTDDSLDRRWRSPTAAELRHDIDHFHLPPAEAAGDPTWAEWHYFNVITPDRRQWAFITYMLAGAVGDSAGRWGGQLLVTLHEQGRPARRFTSTVPSRDVRFSTTDANLRIGEARVDVLGDGRYALRGTAREDGTGTPVKIDLVVAPAEGAYFPGASLTSGIVSGYVVAGLRADATGSVCVGDSCMHYDEAQAYHDHNWGVWRGVTWQWGAARAGDYTFLYGRVESADSSTTTPSLVVYLVDPQGFLALFRPRDIRYVDGRTTRVDGVTIPTPSSAEMVDIRGSDTLRITLAIEDATATDTRAPGVERGDGLASRAITRPYFVQMKGTATISGRIRGTPLAGRGAGFFETYR
;
A
#
# COMPACT_ATOMS: atom_id res chain seq x y z
N MET A 1 69.78 -22.80 17.37
CA MET A 1 69.49 -23.91 18.31
C MET A 1 68.07 -24.45 18.15
N ILE A 2 67.01 -23.62 18.20
CA ILE A 2 65.57 -24.07 18.10
C ILE A 2 65.27 -24.79 16.79
N ARG A 3 65.74 -24.29 15.62
CA ARG A 3 65.52 -24.92 14.30
C ARG A 3 66.18 -26.32 14.22
N LEU A 4 67.34 -26.55 14.79
CA LEU A 4 68.03 -27.85 14.80
C LEU A 4 67.29 -28.85 15.70
N LEU A 5 66.79 -28.39 16.85
CA LEU A 5 65.99 -29.19 17.76
C LEU A 5 64.63 -29.61 17.12
N ALA A 6 63.98 -28.69 16.43
CA ALA A 6 62.71 -28.99 15.74
C ALA A 6 62.92 -30.02 14.59
N LEU A 7 63.98 -29.85 13.78
CA LEU A 7 64.35 -30.83 12.74
C LEU A 7 64.66 -32.21 13.30
N ARG A 8 65.40 -32.26 14.43
CA ARG A 8 65.75 -33.50 15.08
C ARG A 8 64.60 -34.21 15.75
N HIS A 9 63.58 -33.45 16.21
CA HIS A 9 62.33 -34.01 16.70
C HIS A 9 61.47 -34.59 15.58
N LEU A 10 61.45 -34.01 14.40
CA LEU A 10 60.75 -34.51 13.21
C LEU A 10 61.35 -35.84 12.71
N THR A 11 62.67 -36.01 12.81
CA THR A 11 63.37 -37.24 12.35
C THR A 11 63.36 -38.36 13.38
N LEU A 12 63.28 -38.09 14.66
CA LEU A 12 63.28 -39.08 15.73
C LEU A 12 61.92 -39.86 15.84
N LYS A 13 60.83 -39.27 15.40
CA LYS A 13 59.50 -39.93 15.40
C LYS A 13 58.82 -39.74 14.07
N PRO A 14 59.28 -40.39 13.01
CA PRO A 14 58.83 -40.11 11.64
C PRO A 14 57.35 -40.30 11.43
N TRP A 15 56.75 -41.34 11.97
CA TRP A 15 55.31 -41.58 11.87
C TRP A 15 54.49 -40.49 12.52
N ARG A 16 54.86 -39.97 13.67
CA ARG A 16 54.18 -38.84 14.33
C ARG A 16 54.27 -37.56 13.47
N SER A 17 55.44 -37.35 12.87
CA SER A 17 55.66 -36.21 11.99
C SER A 17 54.84 -36.30 10.71
N VAL A 18 54.72 -37.48 10.14
CA VAL A 18 53.86 -37.75 8.95
C VAL A 18 52.38 -37.52 9.30
N PHE A 19 51.89 -38.02 10.43
CA PHE A 19 50.48 -37.78 10.84
C PHE A 19 50.20 -36.29 11.12
N LEU A 20 51.12 -35.58 11.75
CA LEU A 20 51.00 -34.14 11.97
C LEU A 20 51.01 -33.34 10.67
N LEU A 21 51.90 -33.74 9.73
CA LEU A 21 51.94 -33.11 8.40
C LEU A 21 50.69 -33.37 7.62
N LEU A 22 50.19 -34.60 7.60
CA LEU A 22 48.94 -34.96 6.94
C LEU A 22 47.76 -34.24 7.55
N GLY A 23 47.63 -34.16 8.87
CA GLY A 23 46.57 -33.43 9.55
C GLY A 23 46.60 -31.94 9.25
N PHE A 24 47.80 -31.33 9.28
CA PHE A 24 47.98 -29.92 8.93
C PHE A 24 47.64 -29.65 7.45
N SER A 25 48.16 -30.48 6.54
CA SER A 25 47.93 -30.37 5.09
C SER A 25 46.43 -30.55 4.77
N MET A 26 45.77 -31.50 5.45
CA MET A 26 44.33 -31.70 5.29
C MET A 26 43.52 -30.50 5.81
N GLY A 27 43.94 -29.93 6.96
CA GLY A 27 43.30 -28.71 7.49
C GLY A 27 43.46 -27.51 6.56
N VAL A 28 44.64 -27.31 5.98
CA VAL A 28 44.91 -26.27 5.00
C VAL A 28 44.11 -26.51 3.70
N ALA A 29 44.08 -27.75 3.24
CA ALA A 29 43.29 -28.09 2.04
C ALA A 29 41.82 -27.83 2.24
N VAL A 30 41.23 -28.23 3.37
CA VAL A 30 39.83 -27.94 3.70
C VAL A 30 39.58 -26.43 3.78
N MET A 31 40.49 -25.68 4.39
CA MET A 31 40.37 -24.21 4.48
C MET A 31 40.43 -23.56 3.08
N ILE A 32 41.34 -24.02 2.20
CA ILE A 32 41.40 -23.49 0.82
C ILE A 32 40.12 -23.80 0.07
N VAL A 33 39.59 -25.03 0.18
CA VAL A 33 38.33 -25.42 -0.49
C VAL A 33 37.16 -24.56 0.02
N LEU A 34 37.05 -24.36 1.34
CA LEU A 34 36.01 -23.52 1.92
C LEU A 34 36.12 -22.06 1.48
N LEU A 35 37.32 -21.51 1.42
CA LEU A 35 37.57 -20.15 0.95
C LEU A 35 37.21 -20.03 -0.56
N SER A 36 37.60 -21.01 -1.37
CA SER A 36 37.31 -21.03 -2.81
C SER A 36 35.80 -21.18 -3.07
N ILE A 37 35.11 -22.00 -2.27
CA ILE A 37 33.65 -22.11 -2.33
C ILE A 37 33.01 -20.78 -1.90
N GLY A 38 33.50 -20.16 -0.84
CA GLY A 38 33.00 -18.86 -0.38
C GLY A 38 33.20 -17.77 -1.43
N GLU A 39 34.36 -17.75 -2.11
CA GLU A 39 34.64 -16.79 -3.18
C GLU A 39 33.76 -17.06 -4.42
N ALA A 40 33.62 -18.33 -4.82
CA ALA A 40 32.74 -18.72 -5.92
C ALA A 40 31.26 -18.39 -5.62
N LEU A 41 30.78 -18.56 -4.38
CA LEU A 41 29.44 -18.16 -3.96
C LEU A 41 29.26 -16.64 -3.98
N LEU A 42 30.27 -15.88 -3.56
CA LEU A 42 30.26 -14.42 -3.63
C LEU A 42 30.25 -13.94 -5.09
N ASP A 43 31.04 -14.55 -5.97
CA ASP A 43 31.05 -14.23 -7.40
C ASP A 43 29.73 -14.65 -8.06
N GLN A 44 29.19 -15.80 -7.69
CA GLN A 44 27.86 -16.23 -8.14
C GLN A 44 26.77 -15.29 -7.61
N SER A 45 26.91 -14.75 -6.40
CA SER A 45 25.98 -13.77 -5.83
C SER A 45 26.03 -12.42 -6.55
N ARG A 46 27.14 -12.11 -7.18
CA ARG A 46 27.35 -10.90 -8.00
C ARG A 46 27.07 -11.12 -9.48
N ASP A 47 26.81 -12.35 -9.89
CA ASP A 47 26.50 -12.62 -11.31
C ASP A 47 25.05 -12.17 -11.59
N GLU A 48 24.94 -11.01 -12.20
CA GLU A 48 23.70 -10.35 -12.58
C GLU A 48 22.84 -11.23 -13.52
N ARG A 49 23.46 -12.14 -14.25
CA ARG A 49 22.78 -13.04 -15.19
C ARG A 49 21.91 -14.10 -14.49
N LEU A 50 22.18 -14.39 -13.22
CA LEU A 50 21.39 -15.37 -12.45
C LEU A 50 20.11 -14.78 -11.87
N VAL A 51 19.97 -13.44 -11.82
CA VAL A 51 18.86 -12.74 -11.20
C VAL A 51 18.24 -11.70 -12.16
N GLY A 52 18.11 -12.03 -13.44
CA GLY A 52 17.38 -11.22 -14.40
C GLY A 52 18.20 -10.14 -15.12
N GLY A 53 19.52 -10.03 -14.87
CA GLY A 53 20.39 -9.00 -15.47
C GLY A 53 20.19 -7.61 -14.84
N GLY A 54 20.96 -6.64 -15.36
CA GLY A 54 20.91 -5.26 -14.88
C GLY A 54 21.69 -5.01 -13.58
N ALA A 55 21.86 -3.76 -13.20
CA ALA A 55 22.61 -3.34 -12.02
C ALA A 55 21.81 -3.48 -10.71
N ILE A 56 20.47 -3.51 -10.79
CA ILE A 56 19.56 -3.60 -9.65
C ILE A 56 18.43 -4.57 -9.98
N THR A 57 18.15 -5.48 -9.07
CA THR A 57 16.98 -6.37 -9.14
C THR A 57 16.01 -6.03 -8.02
N VAL A 58 14.74 -5.83 -8.35
CA VAL A 58 13.66 -5.57 -7.40
C VAL A 58 12.88 -6.86 -7.18
N LEU A 59 12.81 -7.31 -5.94
CA LEU A 59 12.14 -8.54 -5.53
C LEU A 59 11.06 -8.24 -4.49
N PRO A 60 10.01 -9.07 -4.37
CA PRO A 60 9.06 -8.98 -3.27
C PRO A 60 9.75 -9.14 -1.92
N GLU A 61 9.22 -8.51 -0.88
CA GLU A 61 9.72 -8.67 0.49
C GLU A 61 9.58 -10.15 0.93
N GLY A 62 10.61 -10.66 1.59
CA GLY A 62 10.64 -12.05 2.10
C GLY A 62 11.08 -13.10 1.07
N VAL A 63 11.47 -12.71 -0.13
CA VAL A 63 12.11 -13.63 -1.09
C VAL A 63 13.51 -13.94 -0.63
N ASP A 64 13.80 -15.23 -0.47
CA ASP A 64 15.16 -15.71 -0.26
C ASP A 64 15.92 -15.72 -1.60
N VAL A 65 16.88 -14.81 -1.73
CA VAL A 65 17.69 -14.65 -2.94
C VAL A 65 18.49 -15.93 -3.24
N GLU A 66 18.93 -16.65 -2.20
CA GLU A 66 19.67 -17.90 -2.38
C GLU A 66 18.77 -19.01 -2.95
N VAL A 67 17.50 -19.04 -2.53
CA VAL A 67 16.51 -19.97 -3.11
C VAL A 67 16.25 -19.64 -4.58
N LEU A 68 16.17 -18.36 -4.94
CA LEU A 68 16.05 -17.95 -6.35
C LEU A 68 17.25 -18.38 -7.20
N LYS A 69 18.47 -18.16 -6.72
CA LYS A 69 19.71 -18.52 -7.41
C LYS A 69 19.84 -20.01 -7.65
N THR A 70 19.39 -20.83 -6.72
CA THR A 70 19.39 -22.29 -6.84
C THR A 70 18.23 -22.84 -7.66
N GLY A 71 17.42 -21.94 -8.24
CA GLY A 71 16.24 -22.32 -9.02
C GLY A 71 15.09 -22.86 -8.19
N GLY A 72 15.09 -22.58 -6.89
CA GLY A 72 13.99 -22.90 -5.98
C GLY A 72 12.75 -22.05 -6.26
N LEU A 73 11.58 -22.55 -5.87
CA LEU A 73 10.32 -21.81 -5.88
C LEU A 73 10.23 -21.00 -4.61
N GLY A 74 10.98 -19.93 -4.55
CA GLY A 74 10.91 -18.96 -3.46
C GLY A 74 9.75 -18.00 -3.69
N GLY A 75 8.71 -18.27 -3.16
CA GLY A 75 7.54 -17.84 -3.01
C GLY A 75 6.77 -16.60 -3.14
N MET A 76 7.11 -15.46 -2.81
CA MET A 76 6.20 -14.30 -2.91
C MET A 76 6.42 -13.54 -4.21
N PHE A 77 5.32 -13.32 -4.94
CA PHE A 77 5.28 -12.49 -6.14
C PHE A 77 4.49 -11.23 -5.81
N PHE A 78 4.90 -10.08 -6.33
CA PHE A 78 3.98 -8.95 -6.41
C PHE A 78 3.13 -9.09 -7.69
N SER A 79 1.95 -8.48 -7.69
CA SER A 79 1.04 -8.53 -8.84
C SER A 79 1.67 -7.85 -10.07
N ILE A 80 1.14 -8.20 -11.25
CA ILE A 80 1.50 -7.52 -12.51
C ILE A 80 1.24 -6.02 -12.40
N ASP A 81 0.16 -5.62 -11.75
CA ASP A 81 -0.23 -4.23 -11.56
C ASP A 81 0.80 -3.47 -10.70
N HIS A 82 1.26 -4.06 -9.60
CA HIS A 82 2.36 -3.50 -8.81
C HIS A 82 3.68 -3.44 -9.60
N ALA A 83 3.99 -4.46 -10.40
CA ALA A 83 5.18 -4.45 -11.26
C ALA A 83 5.13 -3.33 -12.30
N ARG A 84 3.97 -3.12 -12.94
CA ARG A 84 3.74 -2.04 -13.90
C ARG A 84 3.85 -0.67 -13.23
N PHE A 85 3.33 -0.54 -12.01
CA PHE A 85 3.45 0.67 -11.21
C PHE A 85 4.92 1.02 -10.91
N ILE A 86 5.71 0.05 -10.39
CA ILE A 86 7.14 0.25 -10.10
C ILE A 86 7.88 0.64 -11.38
N TYR A 87 7.59 -0.04 -12.48
CA TYR A 87 8.15 0.24 -13.79
C TYR A 87 7.93 1.71 -14.21
N ARG A 88 6.68 2.20 -14.08
CA ARG A 88 6.34 3.60 -14.38
C ARG A 88 7.05 4.58 -13.46
N GLN A 89 7.11 4.28 -12.15
CA GLN A 89 7.80 5.12 -11.18
C GLN A 89 9.29 5.28 -11.51
N LEU A 90 9.93 4.23 -11.97
CA LEU A 90 11.35 4.25 -12.28
C LEU A 90 11.65 4.98 -13.61
N LEU A 91 10.81 4.79 -14.64
CA LEU A 91 11.08 5.36 -15.96
C LEU A 91 10.48 6.72 -16.22
N ALA A 92 9.37 7.06 -15.59
CA ALA A 92 8.63 8.28 -15.90
C ALA A 92 8.67 9.33 -14.79
N ALA A 93 9.13 8.99 -13.58
CA ALA A 93 9.26 9.98 -12.52
C ALA A 93 10.37 10.98 -12.87
N PRO A 94 10.11 12.29 -12.88
CA PRO A 94 11.11 13.30 -13.24
C PRO A 94 12.40 13.23 -12.42
N ARG A 95 12.34 12.63 -11.24
CA ARG A 95 13.49 12.44 -10.34
C ARG A 95 14.42 11.30 -10.73
N LEU A 96 13.91 10.28 -11.41
CA LEU A 96 14.61 9.00 -11.62
C LEU A 96 14.97 8.73 -13.07
N HIS A 97 14.28 9.37 -14.03
CA HIS A 97 14.42 9.04 -15.45
C HIS A 97 15.84 9.22 -16.00
N ASP A 98 16.61 10.17 -15.44
CA ASP A 98 18.00 10.40 -15.86
C ASP A 98 18.97 9.34 -15.32
N ASP A 99 18.60 8.66 -14.22
CA ASP A 99 19.43 7.66 -13.56
C ASP A 99 19.12 6.22 -14.01
N VAL A 100 18.00 6.01 -14.72
CA VAL A 100 17.52 4.68 -15.11
C VAL A 100 17.44 4.54 -16.62
N ALA A 101 18.39 3.80 -17.19
CA ALA A 101 18.46 3.59 -18.63
C ALA A 101 17.40 2.60 -19.15
N ALA A 102 17.11 1.54 -18.40
CA ALA A 102 16.14 0.53 -18.77
C ALA A 102 15.59 -0.21 -17.54
N VAL A 103 14.37 -0.71 -17.64
CA VAL A 103 13.74 -1.58 -16.64
C VAL A 103 13.06 -2.74 -17.36
N SER A 104 13.26 -3.97 -16.87
CA SER A 104 12.63 -5.17 -17.43
C SER A 104 11.80 -5.88 -16.36
N PRO A 105 10.47 -5.95 -16.53
CA PRO A 105 9.64 -6.83 -15.70
C PRO A 105 9.81 -8.28 -16.16
N GLN A 106 9.97 -9.21 -15.19
CA GLN A 106 10.19 -10.62 -15.48
C GLN A 106 9.40 -11.49 -14.51
N ILE A 107 8.92 -12.63 -14.99
CA ILE A 107 8.36 -13.71 -14.20
C ILE A 107 9.25 -14.92 -14.40
N GLU A 108 9.83 -15.44 -13.34
CA GLU A 108 10.69 -16.61 -13.43
C GLU A 108 10.19 -17.78 -12.58
N GLY A 109 10.33 -18.98 -13.14
CA GLY A 109 10.17 -20.22 -12.40
C GLY A 109 8.78 -20.52 -11.86
N LYS A 110 7.72 -19.88 -12.37
CA LYS A 110 6.35 -20.16 -11.94
C LYS A 110 5.95 -21.57 -12.34
N LEU A 111 5.50 -22.38 -11.36
CA LEU A 111 4.92 -23.69 -11.65
C LEU A 111 3.52 -23.53 -12.22
N LEU A 112 3.30 -24.14 -13.38
CA LEU A 112 2.00 -24.27 -14.00
C LEU A 112 1.68 -25.74 -14.21
N TYR A 113 0.41 -26.10 -14.13
CA TYR A 113 -0.11 -27.41 -14.47
C TYR A 113 -0.78 -27.31 -15.83
N LEU A 114 -0.13 -27.83 -16.85
CA LEU A 114 -0.69 -27.90 -18.21
C LEU A 114 -1.49 -29.19 -18.35
N ARG A 115 -2.76 -29.05 -18.73
CA ARG A 115 -3.61 -30.18 -19.10
C ARG A 115 -3.69 -30.27 -20.61
N THR A 116 -3.21 -31.38 -21.15
CA THR A 116 -3.26 -31.63 -22.58
C THR A 116 -4.66 -32.10 -23.03
N ALA A 117 -4.94 -32.06 -24.33
CA ALA A 117 -6.26 -32.42 -24.87
C ALA A 117 -6.68 -33.87 -24.54
N ASP A 118 -5.74 -34.75 -24.34
CA ASP A 118 -5.92 -36.14 -23.91
C ASP A 118 -6.10 -36.30 -22.39
N GLY A 119 -6.14 -35.18 -21.64
CA GLY A 119 -6.38 -35.15 -20.20
C GLY A 119 -5.16 -35.41 -19.32
N VAL A 120 -3.96 -35.54 -19.91
CA VAL A 120 -2.73 -35.71 -19.14
C VAL A 120 -2.31 -34.39 -18.51
N GLU A 121 -2.06 -34.36 -17.21
CA GLU A 121 -1.52 -33.20 -16.52
C GLU A 121 0.01 -33.27 -16.42
N ARG A 122 0.67 -32.18 -16.76
CA ARG A 122 2.12 -32.04 -16.66
C ARG A 122 2.46 -30.74 -15.92
N THR A 123 3.33 -30.86 -14.95
CA THR A 123 3.92 -29.70 -14.28
C THR A 123 5.02 -29.15 -15.16
N VAL A 124 4.94 -27.84 -15.47
CA VAL A 124 5.96 -27.13 -16.24
C VAL A 124 6.42 -25.90 -15.45
N ARG A 125 7.67 -25.52 -15.67
CA ARG A 125 8.19 -24.23 -15.22
C ARG A 125 7.95 -23.21 -16.31
N ALA A 126 7.28 -22.10 -15.95
CA ALA A 126 7.01 -21.03 -16.88
C ALA A 126 7.83 -19.80 -16.51
N SER A 127 8.39 -19.15 -17.51
CA SER A 127 8.99 -17.82 -17.44
C SER A 127 8.29 -16.92 -18.43
N ALA A 128 8.23 -15.63 -18.15
CA ALA A 128 7.71 -14.62 -19.05
C ALA A 128 8.50 -13.32 -18.88
N ASP A 129 8.78 -12.66 -19.99
CA ASP A 129 9.45 -11.38 -20.04
C ASP A 129 8.98 -10.56 -21.26
N VAL A 130 9.39 -9.31 -21.32
CA VAL A 130 9.30 -8.49 -22.54
C VAL A 130 10.68 -8.52 -23.19
N PRO A 131 10.89 -9.28 -24.26
CA PRO A 131 12.23 -9.58 -24.77
C PRO A 131 13.08 -8.35 -25.08
N SER A 132 12.48 -7.28 -25.61
CA SER A 132 13.19 -6.03 -25.89
C SER A 132 13.70 -5.34 -24.62
N LEU A 133 12.94 -5.40 -23.53
CA LEU A 133 13.32 -4.82 -22.23
C LEU A 133 14.36 -5.71 -21.54
N THR A 134 14.21 -7.02 -21.62
CA THR A 134 15.17 -7.99 -21.09
C THR A 134 16.54 -7.82 -21.76
N ALA A 135 16.56 -7.69 -23.08
CA ALA A 135 17.78 -7.38 -23.80
C ALA A 135 18.38 -6.02 -23.42
N ALA A 136 17.54 -5.00 -23.18
CA ALA A 136 18.00 -3.67 -22.80
C ALA A 136 18.68 -3.62 -21.42
N VAL A 137 18.31 -4.52 -20.50
CA VAL A 137 19.00 -4.65 -19.18
C VAL A 137 20.19 -5.63 -19.23
N GLY A 138 20.55 -6.12 -20.41
CA GLY A 138 21.71 -7.00 -20.61
C GLY A 138 21.46 -8.48 -20.33
N ALA A 139 20.21 -8.88 -20.08
CA ALA A 139 19.84 -10.27 -19.91
C ALA A 139 19.50 -10.95 -21.25
N ALA A 140 19.57 -12.29 -21.31
CA ALA A 140 19.12 -13.05 -22.46
C ALA A 140 17.59 -13.21 -22.40
N PRO A 141 16.84 -12.71 -23.39
CA PRO A 141 15.40 -12.88 -23.44
C PRO A 141 15.00 -14.34 -23.63
N THR A 142 13.84 -14.71 -23.10
CA THR A 142 13.27 -16.06 -23.24
C THR A 142 12.67 -16.22 -24.64
N LEU A 143 13.50 -16.57 -25.63
CA LEU A 143 13.06 -16.82 -27.00
C LEU A 143 13.32 -18.28 -27.38
N LEU A 144 12.31 -18.93 -27.96
CA LEU A 144 12.48 -20.28 -28.50
C LEU A 144 13.23 -20.27 -29.82
N ALA A 145 12.98 -19.30 -30.68
CA ALA A 145 13.66 -19.08 -31.95
C ALA A 145 13.30 -17.73 -32.59
N GLY A 146 14.16 -17.18 -33.42
CA GLY A 146 13.90 -16.00 -34.24
C GLY A 146 14.20 -14.67 -33.57
N THR A 147 13.60 -13.59 -34.12
CA THR A 147 13.68 -12.24 -33.61
C THR A 147 12.33 -11.84 -33.02
N TRP A 148 12.35 -11.10 -31.91
CA TRP A 148 11.17 -10.56 -31.30
C TRP A 148 10.86 -9.15 -31.83
N THR A 149 9.57 -8.91 -32.08
CA THR A 149 9.06 -7.56 -32.33
C THR A 149 7.94 -7.27 -31.31
N ASP A 150 8.07 -6.18 -30.57
CA ASP A 150 7.09 -5.78 -29.57
C ASP A 150 5.70 -5.63 -30.20
N ASP A 151 4.72 -6.29 -29.61
CA ASP A 151 3.32 -6.13 -29.96
C ASP A 151 2.65 -4.94 -29.23
N SER A 152 1.33 -4.87 -29.27
CA SER A 152 0.60 -3.78 -28.60
C SER A 152 0.63 -3.91 -27.08
N LEU A 153 0.70 -5.13 -26.53
CA LEU A 153 0.77 -5.38 -25.10
C LEU A 153 2.16 -5.03 -24.56
N ASP A 154 3.22 -5.41 -25.27
CA ASP A 154 4.59 -5.05 -24.91
C ASP A 154 4.79 -3.54 -24.92
N ARG A 155 4.25 -2.84 -25.93
CA ARG A 155 4.28 -1.37 -25.97
C ARG A 155 3.54 -0.73 -24.82
N ARG A 156 2.45 -1.31 -24.39
CA ARG A 156 1.69 -0.86 -23.20
C ARG A 156 2.53 -0.98 -21.92
N TRP A 157 3.34 -2.02 -21.79
CA TRP A 157 4.32 -2.15 -20.71
C TRP A 157 5.38 -1.05 -20.76
N ARG A 158 5.86 -0.67 -21.93
CA ARG A 158 6.91 0.34 -22.06
C ARG A 158 6.46 1.76 -21.72
N SER A 159 5.23 2.11 -21.99
CA SER A 159 4.73 3.48 -21.87
C SER A 159 3.26 3.53 -21.42
N PRO A 160 2.92 3.00 -20.22
CA PRO A 160 1.57 3.07 -19.72
C PRO A 160 1.18 4.53 -19.43
N THR A 161 -0.05 4.90 -19.70
CA THR A 161 -0.60 6.21 -19.31
C THR A 161 -0.87 6.26 -17.81
N ALA A 162 -0.98 7.47 -17.24
CA ALA A 162 -1.38 7.64 -15.84
C ALA A 162 -2.77 7.03 -15.54
N ALA A 163 -3.69 7.10 -16.50
CA ALA A 163 -5.01 6.48 -16.38
C ALA A 163 -4.93 4.95 -16.32
N GLU A 164 -4.10 4.33 -17.18
CA GLU A 164 -3.86 2.88 -17.14
C GLU A 164 -3.22 2.43 -15.84
N LEU A 165 -2.28 3.20 -15.28
CA LEU A 165 -1.68 2.87 -13.98
C LEU A 165 -2.69 2.89 -12.85
N ARG A 166 -3.56 3.91 -12.80
CA ARG A 166 -4.61 3.96 -11.78
C ARG A 166 -5.60 2.82 -11.95
N HIS A 167 -5.99 2.53 -13.18
CA HIS A 167 -6.82 1.37 -13.50
C HIS A 167 -6.22 0.05 -13.01
N ASP A 168 -4.90 -0.10 -13.11
CA ASP A 168 -4.22 -1.32 -12.69
C ASP A 168 -4.16 -1.50 -11.16
N ILE A 169 -4.19 -0.41 -10.39
CA ILE A 169 -4.14 -0.46 -8.91
C ILE A 169 -5.49 -0.16 -8.25
N ASP A 170 -6.44 0.46 -8.95
CA ASP A 170 -7.71 0.90 -8.41
C ASP A 170 -8.87 0.20 -9.16
N HIS A 171 -9.28 -0.93 -8.66
CA HIS A 171 -10.40 -1.74 -9.15
C HIS A 171 -11.05 -2.48 -7.98
N PHE A 172 -12.29 -2.93 -8.16
CA PHE A 172 -13.00 -3.70 -7.13
C PHE A 172 -12.54 -5.15 -7.10
N HIS A 173 -12.68 -5.76 -5.92
CA HIS A 173 -12.28 -7.12 -5.63
C HIS A 173 -13.49 -7.98 -5.26
N LEU A 174 -13.50 -9.24 -5.68
CA LEU A 174 -14.38 -10.22 -5.09
C LEU A 174 -13.70 -10.85 -3.86
N PRO A 175 -14.46 -11.16 -2.80
CA PRO A 175 -13.93 -11.93 -1.70
C PRO A 175 -13.29 -13.22 -2.21
N PRO A 176 -12.04 -13.54 -1.85
CA PRO A 176 -11.45 -14.82 -2.18
C PRO A 176 -12.14 -15.97 -1.45
N ALA A 177 -11.84 -17.21 -1.82
CA ALA A 177 -12.55 -18.39 -1.32
C ALA A 177 -12.58 -18.49 0.21
N GLU A 178 -11.50 -18.12 0.88
CA GLU A 178 -11.38 -18.09 2.35
C GLU A 178 -12.22 -17.03 3.05
N ALA A 179 -12.60 -15.97 2.32
CA ALA A 179 -13.46 -14.89 2.81
C ALA A 179 -14.87 -14.90 2.17
N ALA A 180 -15.18 -15.93 1.37
CA ALA A 180 -16.46 -16.02 0.69
C ALA A 180 -17.60 -16.10 1.71
N GLY A 181 -18.57 -15.19 1.59
CA GLY A 181 -19.72 -15.12 2.49
C GLY A 181 -19.45 -14.49 3.85
N ASP A 182 -18.24 -13.96 4.12
CA ASP A 182 -17.95 -13.25 5.37
C ASP A 182 -18.79 -11.96 5.42
N PRO A 183 -19.66 -11.78 6.44
CA PRO A 183 -20.50 -10.60 6.56
C PRO A 183 -19.73 -9.33 6.93
N THR A 184 -18.45 -9.44 7.27
CA THR A 184 -17.56 -8.33 7.62
C THR A 184 -16.69 -7.88 6.46
N TRP A 185 -16.88 -8.45 5.27
CA TRP A 185 -16.27 -7.91 4.06
C TRP A 185 -16.81 -6.52 3.78
N ALA A 186 -15.92 -5.59 3.48
CA ALA A 186 -16.27 -4.28 2.97
C ALA A 186 -15.21 -3.80 1.99
N GLU A 187 -15.66 -3.03 1.00
CA GLU A 187 -14.79 -2.39 0.02
C GLU A 187 -15.33 -1.01 -0.30
N TRP A 188 -14.45 0.00 -0.30
CA TRP A 188 -14.91 1.37 -0.45
C TRP A 188 -13.91 2.29 -1.10
N HIS A 189 -14.43 3.22 -1.89
CA HIS A 189 -13.78 4.47 -2.22
C HIS A 189 -13.97 5.48 -1.10
N TYR A 190 -12.90 6.12 -0.68
CA TYR A 190 -12.93 7.24 0.25
C TYR A 190 -12.35 8.49 -0.40
N PHE A 191 -13.11 9.56 -0.35
CA PHE A 191 -12.69 10.88 -0.83
C PHE A 191 -12.73 11.88 0.31
N ASN A 192 -11.71 12.72 0.35
CA ASN A 192 -11.63 13.85 1.26
C ASN A 192 -11.46 15.11 0.44
N VAL A 193 -12.29 16.13 0.69
CA VAL A 193 -12.25 17.39 -0.05
C VAL A 193 -12.27 18.56 0.92
N ILE A 194 -11.34 19.50 0.73
CA ILE A 194 -11.13 20.64 1.61
C ILE A 194 -11.15 21.91 0.77
N THR A 195 -12.04 22.88 1.11
CA THR A 195 -12.04 24.18 0.41
C THR A 195 -10.73 24.95 0.62
N PRO A 196 -10.33 25.80 -0.34
CA PRO A 196 -9.08 26.58 -0.23
C PRO A 196 -9.02 27.45 1.03
N ASP A 197 -10.15 28.01 1.46
CA ASP A 197 -10.28 28.79 2.69
C ASP A 197 -10.31 27.92 3.98
N ARG A 198 -10.32 26.58 3.81
CA ARG A 198 -10.34 25.58 4.87
C ARG A 198 -11.58 25.65 5.78
N ARG A 199 -12.63 26.31 5.34
CA ARG A 199 -13.87 26.44 6.15
C ARG A 199 -14.79 25.25 6.04
N GLN A 200 -14.66 24.48 4.95
CA GLN A 200 -15.52 23.33 4.65
C GLN A 200 -14.69 22.10 4.30
N TRP A 201 -15.10 20.97 4.85
CA TRP A 201 -14.47 19.66 4.62
C TRP A 201 -15.57 18.63 4.41
N ALA A 202 -15.39 17.83 3.36
CA ALA A 202 -16.27 16.72 3.06
C ALA A 202 -15.47 15.41 3.11
N PHE A 203 -15.94 14.47 3.91
CA PHE A 203 -15.53 13.06 3.88
C PHE A 203 -16.63 12.29 3.18
N ILE A 204 -16.33 11.64 2.07
CA ILE A 204 -17.31 10.97 1.21
C ILE A 204 -16.85 9.55 1.00
N THR A 205 -17.67 8.57 1.40
CA THR A 205 -17.38 7.14 1.27
C THR A 205 -18.46 6.47 0.44
N TYR A 206 -18.08 5.86 -0.65
CA TYR A 206 -18.92 4.95 -1.43
C TYR A 206 -18.50 3.52 -1.11
N MET A 207 -19.35 2.75 -0.47
CA MET A 207 -18.98 1.46 0.12
C MET A 207 -19.96 0.36 -0.31
N LEU A 208 -19.42 -0.82 -0.53
CA LEU A 208 -20.18 -2.07 -0.53
C LEU A 208 -19.73 -2.91 0.68
N ALA A 209 -20.70 -3.55 1.33
CA ALA A 209 -20.43 -4.29 2.56
C ALA A 209 -21.38 -5.48 2.75
N GLY A 210 -20.92 -6.49 3.50
CA GLY A 210 -21.62 -7.72 3.79
C GLY A 210 -21.04 -8.90 3.04
N ALA A 211 -21.79 -10.00 2.94
CA ALA A 211 -21.38 -11.21 2.22
C ALA A 211 -21.39 -10.96 0.69
N VAL A 212 -20.48 -10.13 0.20
CA VAL A 212 -20.40 -9.70 -1.21
C VAL A 212 -20.26 -10.92 -2.11
N GLY A 213 -21.04 -10.96 -3.21
CA GLY A 213 -21.10 -12.10 -4.12
C GLY A 213 -22.05 -13.21 -3.68
N ASP A 214 -22.64 -13.14 -2.48
CA ASP A 214 -23.65 -14.10 -2.04
C ASP A 214 -24.95 -13.98 -2.87
N SER A 215 -25.40 -15.10 -3.41
CA SER A 215 -26.64 -15.18 -4.19
C SER A 215 -27.89 -14.87 -3.35
N ALA A 216 -27.86 -15.02 -2.03
CA ALA A 216 -28.94 -14.63 -1.13
C ALA A 216 -29.02 -13.10 -0.91
N GLY A 217 -28.07 -12.34 -1.45
CA GLY A 217 -28.07 -10.87 -1.39
C GLY A 217 -27.86 -10.30 0.00
N ARG A 218 -27.12 -10.98 0.87
CA ARG A 218 -26.81 -10.53 2.24
C ARG A 218 -25.72 -9.47 2.28
N TRP A 219 -25.73 -8.56 1.33
CA TRP A 219 -24.83 -7.43 1.20
C TRP A 219 -25.53 -6.26 0.54
N GLY A 220 -24.91 -5.09 0.55
CA GLY A 220 -25.49 -3.90 -0.05
C GLY A 220 -24.46 -2.81 -0.30
N GLY A 221 -24.96 -1.67 -0.77
CA GLY A 221 -24.17 -0.48 -1.01
C GLY A 221 -24.56 0.66 -0.08
N GLN A 222 -23.61 1.51 0.26
CA GLN A 222 -23.82 2.66 1.13
C GLN A 222 -23.03 3.88 0.64
N LEU A 223 -23.69 5.04 0.63
CA LEU A 223 -23.03 6.34 0.53
C LEU A 223 -23.06 6.99 1.90
N LEU A 224 -21.89 7.31 2.41
CA LEU A 224 -21.68 8.02 3.68
C LEU A 224 -21.04 9.37 3.39
N VAL A 225 -21.57 10.43 3.99
CA VAL A 225 -21.03 11.78 3.87
C VAL A 225 -20.94 12.42 5.23
N THR A 226 -19.76 12.92 5.57
CA THR A 226 -19.57 13.75 6.78
C THR A 226 -19.11 15.13 6.32
N LEU A 227 -19.89 16.16 6.66
CA LEU A 227 -19.53 17.54 6.36
C LEU A 227 -19.11 18.26 7.63
N HIS A 228 -17.97 18.90 7.56
CA HIS A 228 -17.48 19.84 8.57
C HIS A 228 -17.53 21.25 8.04
N GLU A 229 -18.15 22.12 8.76
CA GLU A 229 -18.19 23.55 8.49
C GLU A 229 -17.60 24.28 9.71
N GLN A 230 -16.71 25.23 9.48
CA GLN A 230 -16.03 25.93 10.56
C GLN A 230 -17.04 26.55 11.53
N GLY A 231 -16.90 26.25 12.81
CA GLY A 231 -17.75 26.77 13.88
C GLY A 231 -19.13 26.08 14.00
N ARG A 232 -19.36 25.00 13.27
CA ARG A 232 -20.58 24.19 13.37
C ARG A 232 -20.26 22.73 13.71
N PRO A 233 -21.18 22.01 14.36
CA PRO A 233 -21.06 20.56 14.52
C PRO A 233 -20.98 19.85 13.17
N ALA A 234 -20.22 18.77 13.12
CA ALA A 234 -20.19 17.91 11.94
C ALA A 234 -21.58 17.32 11.65
N ARG A 235 -21.96 17.29 10.39
CA ARG A 235 -23.23 16.71 9.91
C ARG A 235 -22.97 15.41 9.15
N ARG A 236 -23.80 14.41 9.40
CA ARG A 236 -23.68 13.09 8.78
C ARG A 236 -24.90 12.79 7.93
N PHE A 237 -24.66 12.19 6.78
CA PHE A 237 -25.67 11.83 5.79
C PHE A 237 -25.42 10.41 5.33
N THR A 238 -26.49 9.63 5.22
CA THR A 238 -26.41 8.22 4.84
C THR A 238 -27.45 7.90 3.77
N SER A 239 -27.06 7.07 2.80
CA SER A 239 -27.95 6.39 1.87
C SER A 239 -27.53 4.94 1.77
N THR A 240 -28.46 4.00 1.92
CA THR A 240 -28.19 2.56 1.88
C THR A 240 -29.13 1.88 0.89
N VAL A 241 -28.60 0.97 0.08
CA VAL A 241 -29.38 0.19 -0.89
C VAL A 241 -29.01 -1.30 -0.82
N PRO A 242 -29.95 -2.20 -1.14
CA PRO A 242 -29.67 -3.63 -1.19
C PRO A 242 -28.80 -3.99 -2.40
N SER A 243 -28.20 -5.17 -2.39
CA SER A 243 -27.26 -5.67 -3.41
C SER A 243 -27.78 -5.60 -4.84
N ARG A 244 -29.09 -5.78 -5.05
CA ARG A 244 -29.72 -5.69 -6.38
C ARG A 244 -29.57 -4.31 -7.04
N ASP A 245 -29.37 -3.25 -6.23
CA ASP A 245 -29.20 -1.88 -6.67
C ASP A 245 -27.73 -1.43 -6.68
N VAL A 246 -26.79 -2.39 -6.51
CA VAL A 246 -25.35 -2.16 -6.59
C VAL A 246 -24.79 -2.72 -7.88
N ARG A 247 -23.89 -1.98 -8.52
CA ARG A 247 -23.12 -2.43 -9.69
C ARG A 247 -21.67 -2.02 -9.52
N PHE A 248 -20.76 -2.95 -9.71
CA PHE A 248 -19.31 -2.74 -9.73
C PHE A 248 -18.67 -3.75 -10.69
N SER A 249 -17.43 -3.47 -11.07
CA SER A 249 -16.63 -4.33 -11.92
C SER A 249 -15.29 -4.64 -11.23
N THR A 250 -14.78 -5.84 -11.43
CA THR A 250 -13.44 -6.22 -10.95
C THR A 250 -12.32 -5.81 -11.90
N THR A 251 -12.65 -5.14 -13.00
CA THR A 251 -11.67 -4.68 -14.00
C THR A 251 -11.51 -3.16 -14.00
N ASP A 252 -12.29 -2.43 -13.23
CA ASP A 252 -12.21 -0.97 -13.10
C ASP A 252 -12.74 -0.50 -11.73
N ALA A 253 -12.54 0.77 -11.44
CA ALA A 253 -12.96 1.41 -10.20
C ALA A 253 -14.36 2.05 -10.27
N ASN A 254 -15.14 1.77 -11.29
CA ASN A 254 -16.52 2.29 -11.42
C ASN A 254 -17.43 1.60 -10.41
N LEU A 255 -18.20 2.40 -9.68
CA LEU A 255 -19.16 1.92 -8.68
C LEU A 255 -20.49 2.64 -8.82
N ARG A 256 -21.58 1.88 -8.77
CA ARG A 256 -22.94 2.41 -8.68
C ARG A 256 -23.68 1.84 -7.48
N ILE A 257 -24.27 2.71 -6.68
CA ILE A 257 -25.03 2.40 -5.46
C ILE A 257 -26.39 3.12 -5.60
N GLY A 258 -27.37 2.44 -6.17
CA GLY A 258 -28.64 3.09 -6.56
C GLY A 258 -28.40 4.22 -7.57
N GLU A 259 -28.67 5.46 -7.16
CA GLU A 259 -28.41 6.66 -7.97
C GLU A 259 -27.02 7.26 -7.72
N ALA A 260 -26.38 6.88 -6.61
CA ALA A 260 -25.03 7.33 -6.30
C ALA A 260 -24.00 6.55 -7.13
N ARG A 261 -22.92 7.23 -7.55
CA ARG A 261 -21.90 6.62 -8.39
C ARG A 261 -20.54 7.29 -8.30
N VAL A 262 -19.51 6.51 -8.56
CA VAL A 262 -18.16 6.91 -8.89
C VAL A 262 -17.90 6.46 -10.32
N ASP A 263 -17.67 7.39 -11.23
CA ASP A 263 -17.31 7.11 -12.62
C ASP A 263 -15.84 7.51 -12.85
N VAL A 264 -15.00 6.58 -13.30
CA VAL A 264 -13.64 6.87 -13.75
C VAL A 264 -13.69 7.39 -15.18
N LEU A 265 -13.23 8.62 -15.38
CA LEU A 265 -13.20 9.27 -16.68
C LEU A 265 -12.01 8.80 -17.52
N GLY A 266 -12.08 8.94 -18.84
CA GLY A 266 -11.01 8.48 -19.75
C GLY A 266 -9.64 9.13 -19.54
N ASP A 267 -9.57 10.26 -18.84
CA ASP A 267 -8.36 10.93 -18.43
C ASP A 267 -7.89 10.57 -16.99
N GLY A 268 -8.57 9.60 -16.36
CA GLY A 268 -8.23 9.11 -15.01
C GLY A 268 -8.72 9.98 -13.86
N ARG A 269 -9.60 10.97 -14.12
CA ARG A 269 -10.34 11.69 -13.08
C ARG A 269 -11.52 10.87 -12.58
N TYR A 270 -12.01 11.20 -11.39
CA TYR A 270 -13.19 10.56 -10.78
C TYR A 270 -14.35 11.54 -10.74
N ALA A 271 -15.48 11.18 -11.36
CA ALA A 271 -16.73 11.92 -11.23
C ALA A 271 -17.57 11.29 -10.11
N LEU A 272 -17.85 12.07 -9.06
CA LEU A 272 -18.59 11.65 -7.87
C LEU A 272 -19.98 12.23 -7.91
N ARG A 273 -21.00 11.40 -7.86
CA ARG A 273 -22.40 11.82 -7.81
C ARG A 273 -23.16 11.02 -6.77
N GLY A 274 -24.12 11.66 -6.13
CA GLY A 274 -24.99 10.95 -5.20
C GLY A 274 -25.84 11.87 -4.36
N THR A 275 -26.85 11.26 -3.74
CA THR A 275 -27.71 11.90 -2.76
C THR A 275 -27.80 11.02 -1.52
N ALA A 276 -27.62 11.61 -0.36
CA ALA A 276 -27.80 10.96 0.94
C ALA A 276 -28.69 11.85 1.83
N ARG A 277 -29.16 11.33 2.97
CA ARG A 277 -30.01 12.06 3.89
C ARG A 277 -29.33 12.20 5.25
N GLU A 278 -29.49 13.38 5.84
CA GLU A 278 -28.93 13.67 7.16
C GLU A 278 -29.58 12.79 8.23
N ASP A 279 -28.73 12.23 9.07
CA ASP A 279 -29.17 11.42 10.19
C ASP A 279 -30.01 12.28 11.16
N GLY A 280 -31.23 11.84 11.46
CA GLY A 280 -32.15 12.49 12.36
C GLY A 280 -33.06 13.57 11.74
N THR A 281 -32.62 14.38 10.77
CA THR A 281 -33.42 15.43 10.12
C THR A 281 -34.01 15.01 8.79
N GLY A 282 -33.36 14.09 8.08
CA GLY A 282 -33.72 13.69 6.72
C GLY A 282 -33.39 14.72 5.63
N THR A 283 -32.72 15.82 5.98
CA THR A 283 -32.29 16.84 5.02
C THR A 283 -31.40 16.22 3.94
N PRO A 284 -31.65 16.42 2.63
CA PRO A 284 -30.82 15.81 1.62
C PRO A 284 -29.47 16.53 1.48
N VAL A 285 -28.41 15.75 1.23
CA VAL A 285 -27.16 16.22 0.66
C VAL A 285 -27.05 15.70 -0.78
N LYS A 286 -26.64 16.56 -1.71
CA LYS A 286 -26.35 16.19 -3.10
C LYS A 286 -24.90 16.47 -3.39
N ILE A 287 -24.22 15.50 -4.00
CA ILE A 287 -22.82 15.56 -4.41
C ILE A 287 -22.76 15.60 -5.94
N ASP A 288 -21.99 16.52 -6.49
CA ASP A 288 -21.58 16.58 -7.89
C ASP A 288 -20.15 17.15 -7.95
N LEU A 289 -19.16 16.27 -7.87
CA LEU A 289 -17.74 16.63 -7.81
C LEU A 289 -16.95 15.87 -8.87
N VAL A 290 -15.89 16.50 -9.35
CA VAL A 290 -14.84 15.85 -10.12
C VAL A 290 -13.55 15.96 -9.34
N VAL A 291 -12.92 14.82 -9.05
CA VAL A 291 -11.64 14.71 -8.38
C VAL A 291 -10.57 14.37 -9.40
N ALA A 292 -9.53 15.19 -9.48
CA ALA A 292 -8.42 15.09 -10.42
C ALA A 292 -7.11 14.76 -9.67
N PRO A 293 -6.72 13.48 -9.60
CA PRO A 293 -5.43 13.09 -9.00
C PRO A 293 -4.25 13.67 -9.76
N ALA A 294 -3.27 14.20 -9.04
CA ALA A 294 -2.01 14.64 -9.63
C ALA A 294 -1.21 13.44 -10.13
N GLU A 295 -0.53 13.63 -11.27
CA GLU A 295 0.35 12.60 -11.83
C GLU A 295 1.55 12.36 -10.87
N GLY A 296 1.86 11.11 -10.57
CA GLY A 296 2.98 10.75 -9.69
C GLY A 296 2.71 10.87 -8.18
N ALA A 297 1.58 11.41 -7.76
CA ALA A 297 1.21 11.53 -6.35
C ALA A 297 0.19 10.47 -5.93
N TYR A 298 0.63 9.23 -5.86
CA TYR A 298 -0.16 8.06 -5.46
C TYR A 298 0.68 7.11 -4.60
N PHE A 299 0.03 6.21 -3.87
CA PHE A 299 0.66 5.10 -3.16
C PHE A 299 0.06 3.78 -3.67
N PRO A 300 0.90 2.82 -4.13
CA PRO A 300 0.44 1.61 -4.83
C PRO A 300 -0.29 0.62 -3.93
N GLY A 301 -0.38 0.94 -2.66
CA GLY A 301 -1.06 0.09 -1.72
C GLY A 301 -0.21 -1.01 -1.12
N ALA A 302 -0.86 -1.77 -0.27
CA ALA A 302 -0.32 -2.97 0.34
C ALA A 302 -1.45 -3.96 0.64
N SER A 303 -1.13 -5.25 0.58
CA SER A 303 -1.97 -6.29 1.15
C SER A 303 -1.55 -6.54 2.59
N LEU A 304 -2.53 -6.75 3.47
CA LEU A 304 -2.28 -7.07 4.86
C LEU A 304 -2.04 -8.58 4.99
N THR A 305 -0.88 -8.94 5.53
CA THR A 305 -0.40 -10.36 5.56
C THR A 305 -0.79 -11.14 6.80
N SER A 306 -1.57 -10.58 7.73
CA SER A 306 -1.85 -11.17 9.05
C SER A 306 -3.05 -12.12 9.09
N GLY A 307 -3.21 -13.02 8.11
CA GLY A 307 -4.33 -13.97 8.06
C GLY A 307 -5.68 -13.35 7.69
N ILE A 308 -5.72 -12.05 7.46
CA ILE A 308 -6.88 -11.29 6.99
C ILE A 308 -6.63 -10.92 5.53
N VAL A 309 -7.60 -11.25 4.69
CA VAL A 309 -7.57 -10.83 3.29
C VAL A 309 -8.04 -9.39 3.22
N SER A 310 -7.12 -8.46 3.28
CA SER A 310 -7.42 -7.03 3.22
C SER A 310 -6.29 -6.30 2.49
N GLY A 311 -6.64 -5.19 1.84
CA GLY A 311 -5.68 -4.35 1.15
C GLY A 311 -6.20 -2.93 0.98
N TYR A 312 -5.32 -2.08 0.48
CA TYR A 312 -5.65 -0.69 0.17
C TYR A 312 -4.72 -0.12 -0.90
N VAL A 313 -5.19 0.89 -1.60
CA VAL A 313 -4.41 1.75 -2.51
C VAL A 313 -4.76 3.21 -2.24
N VAL A 314 -3.83 4.12 -2.51
CA VAL A 314 -4.11 5.56 -2.50
C VAL A 314 -3.93 6.08 -3.93
N ALA A 315 -5.00 6.05 -4.70
CA ALA A 315 -4.98 6.42 -6.11
C ALA A 315 -4.85 7.93 -6.33
N GLY A 316 -5.18 8.73 -5.32
CA GLY A 316 -5.08 10.18 -5.34
C GLY A 316 -4.53 10.74 -4.03
N LEU A 317 -3.24 10.51 -3.74
CA LEU A 317 -2.59 11.08 -2.54
C LEU A 317 -2.57 12.61 -2.57
N ARG A 318 -2.40 13.19 -3.74
CA ARG A 318 -2.60 14.61 -4.01
C ARG A 318 -3.58 14.71 -5.18
N ALA A 319 -4.68 15.39 -4.95
CA ALA A 319 -5.70 15.61 -5.95
C ALA A 319 -6.32 17.00 -5.76
N ASP A 320 -6.97 17.50 -6.79
CA ASP A 320 -7.78 18.70 -6.72
C ASP A 320 -9.24 18.35 -7.07
N ALA A 321 -10.20 19.06 -6.49
CA ALA A 321 -11.61 18.82 -6.73
C ALA A 321 -12.30 20.08 -7.23
N THR A 322 -13.26 19.87 -8.13
CA THR A 322 -14.18 20.91 -8.63
C THR A 322 -15.60 20.41 -8.55
N GLY A 323 -16.57 21.34 -8.44
CA GLY A 323 -17.98 21.01 -8.41
C GLY A 323 -18.69 21.53 -7.17
N SER A 324 -19.68 20.79 -6.67
CA SER A 324 -20.48 21.26 -5.54
C SER A 324 -20.99 20.13 -4.64
N VAL A 325 -21.19 20.49 -3.36
CA VAL A 325 -21.96 19.70 -2.40
C VAL A 325 -23.07 20.60 -1.85
N CYS A 326 -24.32 20.20 -2.05
CA CYS A 326 -25.48 20.97 -1.66
C CYS A 326 -26.22 20.28 -0.51
N VAL A 327 -26.56 21.02 0.52
CA VAL A 327 -27.41 20.56 1.64
C VAL A 327 -28.72 21.32 1.61
N GLY A 328 -29.83 20.65 1.27
CA GLY A 328 -31.07 21.32 0.91
C GLY A 328 -30.82 22.27 -0.28
N ASP A 329 -31.18 23.53 -0.11
CA ASP A 329 -31.00 24.58 -1.13
C ASP A 329 -29.66 25.32 -1.02
N SER A 330 -28.82 25.01 -0.02
CA SER A 330 -27.52 25.64 0.20
C SER A 330 -26.41 24.82 -0.45
N CYS A 331 -25.70 25.41 -1.41
CA CYS A 331 -24.60 24.76 -2.12
C CYS A 331 -23.24 25.33 -1.71
N MET A 332 -22.31 24.45 -1.46
CA MET A 332 -20.88 24.71 -1.32
C MET A 332 -20.21 24.43 -2.67
N HIS A 333 -19.50 25.41 -3.20
CA HIS A 333 -18.77 25.27 -4.45
C HIS A 333 -17.30 25.00 -4.16
N TYR A 334 -16.76 24.02 -4.83
CA TYR A 334 -15.36 23.61 -4.73
C TYR A 334 -14.67 23.96 -6.06
N ASP A 335 -13.86 25.01 -6.03
CA ASP A 335 -13.01 25.41 -7.14
C ASP A 335 -11.55 25.24 -6.71
N GLU A 336 -10.83 24.35 -7.37
CA GLU A 336 -9.45 23.99 -7.00
C GLU A 336 -9.29 23.57 -5.51
N ALA A 337 -10.30 22.91 -4.98
CA ALA A 337 -10.27 22.41 -3.61
C ALA A 337 -9.25 21.28 -3.47
N GLN A 338 -8.53 21.24 -2.35
CA GLN A 338 -7.64 20.14 -2.05
C GLN A 338 -8.45 18.85 -1.90
N ALA A 339 -8.03 17.79 -2.59
CA ALA A 339 -8.65 16.48 -2.49
C ALA A 339 -7.65 15.35 -2.24
N TYR A 340 -8.18 14.24 -1.77
CA TYR A 340 -7.52 12.97 -1.51
C TYR A 340 -8.46 11.82 -1.87
N HIS A 341 -7.90 10.71 -2.33
CA HIS A 341 -8.66 9.50 -2.62
C HIS A 341 -7.85 8.25 -2.30
N ASP A 342 -8.48 7.34 -1.55
CA ASP A 342 -8.05 5.96 -1.37
C ASP A 342 -9.18 4.96 -1.66
N HIS A 343 -8.77 3.70 -1.85
CA HIS A 343 -9.64 2.57 -2.05
C HIS A 343 -9.17 1.42 -1.17
N ASN A 344 -10.08 0.86 -0.38
CA ASN A 344 -9.78 -0.16 0.63
C ASN A 344 -10.73 -1.33 0.48
N TRP A 345 -10.25 -2.55 0.68
CA TRP A 345 -11.04 -3.76 0.58
C TRP A 345 -10.62 -4.82 1.59
N GLY A 346 -11.52 -5.75 1.91
CA GLY A 346 -11.22 -6.93 2.70
C GLY A 346 -12.14 -7.21 3.87
N VAL A 347 -11.66 -8.06 4.77
CA VAL A 347 -12.32 -8.42 6.04
C VAL A 347 -11.84 -7.49 7.14
N TRP A 348 -12.74 -6.72 7.73
CA TRP A 348 -12.39 -5.63 8.65
C TRP A 348 -12.75 -5.89 10.12
N ARG A 349 -13.07 -7.12 10.47
CA ARG A 349 -13.38 -7.50 11.86
C ARG A 349 -12.16 -7.34 12.75
N GLY A 350 -12.27 -6.46 13.75
CA GLY A 350 -11.20 -6.20 14.72
C GLY A 350 -9.97 -5.49 14.15
N VAL A 351 -10.03 -5.01 12.91
CA VAL A 351 -8.98 -4.21 12.31
C VAL A 351 -9.12 -2.76 12.76
N THR A 352 -8.02 -2.17 13.19
CA THR A 352 -7.92 -0.74 13.52
C THR A 352 -6.77 -0.13 12.73
N TRP A 353 -6.80 1.18 12.54
CA TRP A 353 -5.72 1.87 11.84
C TRP A 353 -5.39 3.23 12.45
N GLN A 354 -4.19 3.66 12.18
CA GLN A 354 -3.76 5.03 12.29
C GLN A 354 -3.42 5.49 10.89
N TRP A 355 -4.13 6.48 10.39
CA TRP A 355 -4.08 6.87 8.99
C TRP A 355 -4.18 8.38 8.86
N GLY A 356 -3.60 8.93 7.82
CA GLY A 356 -3.81 10.33 7.50
C GLY A 356 -2.89 10.84 6.42
N ALA A 357 -3.35 11.91 5.76
CA ALA A 357 -2.61 12.59 4.73
C ALA A 357 -2.74 14.10 4.90
N ALA A 358 -1.70 14.83 4.46
CA ALA A 358 -1.74 16.28 4.43
C ALA A 358 -0.90 16.82 3.28
N ARG A 359 -1.38 17.95 2.71
CA ARG A 359 -0.63 18.76 1.75
C ARG A 359 0.05 19.90 2.52
N ALA A 360 1.35 19.79 2.71
CA ALA A 360 2.18 20.72 3.49
C ALA A 360 3.12 21.50 2.57
N GLY A 361 2.61 22.55 1.92
CA GLY A 361 3.31 23.30 0.88
C GLY A 361 3.50 22.44 -0.38
N ASP A 362 4.73 22.35 -0.86
CA ASP A 362 5.07 21.52 -2.02
C ASP A 362 5.02 20.01 -1.71
N TYR A 363 5.07 19.64 -0.43
CA TYR A 363 5.07 18.26 0.00
C TYR A 363 3.67 17.75 0.27
N THR A 364 3.45 16.49 -0.04
CA THR A 364 2.27 15.74 0.42
C THR A 364 2.75 14.45 1.05
N PHE A 365 2.23 14.12 2.21
CA PHE A 365 2.55 12.86 2.88
C PHE A 365 1.31 12.06 3.22
N LEU A 366 1.50 10.76 3.24
CA LEU A 366 0.61 9.76 3.80
C LEU A 366 1.32 9.12 4.98
N TYR A 367 0.65 8.96 6.12
CA TYR A 367 1.11 8.03 7.14
C TYR A 367 0.07 6.94 7.36
N GLY A 368 0.54 5.73 7.63
CA GLY A 368 -0.34 4.60 7.84
C GLY A 368 0.26 3.51 8.71
N ARG A 369 -0.57 2.94 9.59
CA ARG A 369 -0.36 1.70 10.31
C ARG A 369 -1.70 1.01 10.46
N VAL A 370 -1.81 -0.24 10.02
CA VAL A 370 -3.04 -1.03 10.15
C VAL A 370 -2.74 -2.20 11.09
N GLU A 371 -3.55 -2.34 12.11
CA GLU A 371 -3.41 -3.36 13.17
C GLU A 371 -4.61 -4.31 13.10
N SER A 372 -4.35 -5.63 13.08
CA SER A 372 -5.40 -6.64 13.20
C SER A 372 -5.50 -7.14 14.63
N ALA A 373 -6.67 -7.66 15.03
CA ALA A 373 -6.89 -8.26 16.35
C ALA A 373 -5.95 -9.43 16.64
N ASP A 374 -5.52 -10.15 15.62
CA ASP A 374 -4.65 -11.33 15.71
C ASP A 374 -3.15 -11.00 15.67
N SER A 375 -2.77 -9.73 15.56
CA SER A 375 -1.36 -9.31 15.56
C SER A 375 -0.72 -9.39 16.97
N SER A 376 -0.92 -10.50 17.65
CA SER A 376 -0.45 -10.70 19.04
C SER A 376 1.07 -10.75 19.20
N THR A 377 1.84 -10.81 18.12
CA THR A 377 3.30 -11.02 18.16
C THR A 377 4.16 -9.91 17.59
N THR A 378 3.65 -9.08 16.68
CA THR A 378 4.42 -7.97 16.09
C THR A 378 3.52 -6.79 15.78
N THR A 379 3.82 -5.61 16.35
CA THR A 379 3.16 -4.36 15.94
C THR A 379 3.60 -4.00 14.52
N PRO A 380 2.65 -3.81 13.59
CA PRO A 380 2.96 -3.39 12.23
C PRO A 380 3.74 -2.06 12.22
N SER A 381 4.64 -1.91 11.25
CA SER A 381 5.42 -0.69 11.13
C SER A 381 4.54 0.50 10.76
N LEU A 382 4.71 1.63 11.46
CA LEU A 382 4.19 2.91 11.01
C LEU A 382 5.03 3.37 9.80
N VAL A 383 4.36 3.72 8.72
CA VAL A 383 4.99 4.18 7.49
C VAL A 383 4.61 5.63 7.21
N VAL A 384 5.55 6.43 6.80
CA VAL A 384 5.32 7.77 6.24
C VAL A 384 5.87 7.80 4.83
N TYR A 385 4.98 7.93 3.87
CA TYR A 385 5.28 8.05 2.45
C TYR A 385 5.18 9.51 2.04
N LEU A 386 6.24 10.05 1.46
CA LEU A 386 6.36 11.47 1.13
C LEU A 386 6.54 11.65 -0.37
N VAL A 387 5.75 12.55 -0.93
CA VAL A 387 5.85 13.00 -2.32
C VAL A 387 6.02 14.53 -2.40
N ASP A 388 6.62 14.98 -3.48
CA ASP A 388 6.67 16.39 -3.90
C ASP A 388 6.15 16.53 -5.35
N PRO A 389 6.22 17.69 -6.01
CA PRO A 389 5.79 17.86 -7.40
C PRO A 389 6.48 16.91 -8.40
N GLN A 390 7.64 16.37 -8.06
CA GLN A 390 8.38 15.42 -8.88
C GLN A 390 8.03 13.93 -8.56
N GLY A 391 7.00 13.69 -7.74
CA GLY A 391 6.57 12.37 -7.34
C GLY A 391 7.20 11.86 -6.04
N PHE A 392 7.44 10.56 -5.93
CA PHE A 392 7.98 9.93 -4.72
C PHE A 392 9.32 10.57 -4.29
N LEU A 393 9.39 10.99 -3.04
CA LEU A 393 10.56 11.60 -2.45
C LEU A 393 11.28 10.69 -1.45
N ALA A 394 10.55 10.15 -0.48
CA ALA A 394 11.11 9.32 0.58
C ALA A 394 10.07 8.48 1.30
N LEU A 395 10.54 7.38 1.90
CA LEU A 395 9.79 6.53 2.83
C LEU A 395 10.48 6.56 4.19
N PHE A 396 9.77 6.94 5.23
CA PHE A 396 10.21 6.89 6.62
C PHE A 396 9.42 5.86 7.41
N ARG A 397 9.99 5.37 8.51
CA ARG A 397 9.35 4.39 9.42
C ARG A 397 9.48 4.86 10.86
N PRO A 398 8.73 5.89 11.27
CA PRO A 398 8.71 6.33 12.66
C PRO A 398 8.36 5.16 13.58
N ARG A 399 8.95 5.14 14.75
CA ARG A 399 8.65 4.08 15.73
C ARG A 399 7.20 4.11 16.16
N ASP A 400 6.64 5.33 16.33
CA ASP A 400 5.27 5.52 16.78
C ASP A 400 4.72 6.91 16.43
N ILE A 401 3.41 7.07 16.55
CA ILE A 401 2.73 8.36 16.57
C ILE A 401 2.30 8.69 17.99
N ARG A 402 2.77 9.82 18.50
CA ARG A 402 2.48 10.29 19.87
C ARG A 402 1.31 11.24 19.85
N TYR A 403 0.17 10.77 20.30
CA TYR A 403 -1.02 11.58 20.46
C TYR A 403 -1.03 12.28 21.82
N VAL A 404 -1.49 13.53 21.84
CA VAL A 404 -1.79 14.29 23.06
C VAL A 404 -3.29 14.55 23.08
N ASP A 405 -3.99 13.91 24.02
CA ASP A 405 -5.41 14.14 24.21
C ASP A 405 -5.64 15.52 24.88
N GLY A 406 -6.52 16.32 24.32
CA GLY A 406 -6.81 17.68 24.81
C GLY A 406 -8.19 18.15 24.39
N ARG A 407 -8.96 17.25 23.76
CA ARG A 407 -10.32 17.49 23.29
C ARG A 407 -11.23 16.33 23.70
N THR A 408 -12.52 16.52 23.56
CA THR A 408 -13.52 15.47 23.71
C THR A 408 -14.55 15.56 22.59
N THR A 409 -15.10 14.43 22.19
CA THR A 409 -16.27 14.35 21.31
C THR A 409 -17.33 13.45 21.93
N ARG A 410 -18.59 13.59 21.51
CA ARG A 410 -19.69 12.75 21.99
C ARG A 410 -20.17 11.81 20.91
N VAL A 411 -20.35 10.54 21.28
CA VAL A 411 -20.90 9.49 20.42
C VAL A 411 -21.95 8.73 21.22
N ASP A 412 -23.19 8.73 20.78
CA ASP A 412 -24.30 8.02 21.40
C ASP A 412 -24.43 8.27 22.93
N GLY A 413 -24.22 9.52 23.33
CA GLY A 413 -24.26 9.96 24.73
C GLY A 413 -22.98 9.71 25.54
N VAL A 414 -21.99 9.01 24.98
CA VAL A 414 -20.66 8.76 25.59
C VAL A 414 -19.70 9.88 25.21
N THR A 415 -18.98 10.43 26.18
CA THR A 415 -17.90 11.38 25.92
C THR A 415 -16.58 10.63 25.82
N ILE A 416 -15.89 10.78 24.69
CA ILE A 416 -14.60 10.15 24.40
C ILE A 416 -13.50 11.20 24.32
N PRO A 417 -12.30 10.94 24.90
CA PRO A 417 -11.14 11.80 24.69
C PRO A 417 -10.68 11.70 23.22
N THR A 418 -10.33 12.85 22.65
CA THR A 418 -9.80 12.92 21.28
C THR A 418 -8.50 13.73 21.26
N PRO A 419 -7.58 13.45 20.34
CA PRO A 419 -6.33 14.17 20.24
C PRO A 419 -6.54 15.66 19.95
N SER A 420 -5.72 16.49 20.56
CA SER A 420 -5.52 17.91 20.19
C SER A 420 -4.29 18.08 19.29
N SER A 421 -3.32 17.15 19.41
CA SER A 421 -2.14 17.12 18.58
C SER A 421 -1.54 15.72 18.47
N ALA A 422 -0.65 15.53 17.50
CA ALA A 422 0.17 14.34 17.39
C ALA A 422 1.55 14.67 16.82
N GLU A 423 2.53 13.83 17.10
CA GLU A 423 3.88 13.98 16.58
C GLU A 423 4.43 12.62 16.09
N MET A 424 5.13 12.65 14.97
CA MET A 424 5.93 11.57 14.42
C MET A 424 7.34 12.06 14.16
N VAL A 425 8.35 11.27 14.52
CA VAL A 425 9.77 11.59 14.30
C VAL A 425 10.47 10.35 13.81
N ASP A 426 11.28 10.52 12.77
CA ASP A 426 12.19 9.46 12.28
C ASP A 426 13.54 10.04 11.88
N ILE A 427 14.60 9.24 12.10
CA ILE A 427 15.98 9.54 11.73
C ILE A 427 16.52 8.33 10.99
N ARG A 428 16.90 8.53 9.74
CA ARG A 428 17.43 7.49 8.87
C ARG A 428 18.77 7.92 8.26
N GLY A 429 19.86 7.55 8.91
CA GLY A 429 21.17 8.05 8.56
C GLY A 429 21.27 9.57 8.71
N SER A 430 21.55 10.28 7.61
CA SER A 430 21.56 11.74 7.56
C SER A 430 20.19 12.36 7.35
N ASP A 431 19.20 11.56 6.96
CA ASP A 431 17.84 12.03 6.70
C ASP A 431 17.03 12.09 7.99
N THR A 432 16.27 13.14 8.16
CA THR A 432 15.44 13.38 9.34
C THR A 432 14.06 13.84 8.93
N LEU A 433 13.06 13.37 9.67
CA LEU A 433 11.66 13.78 9.49
C LEU A 433 11.05 14.07 10.85
N ARG A 434 10.36 15.19 10.94
CA ARG A 434 9.42 15.51 12.02
C ARG A 434 8.12 15.99 11.42
N ILE A 435 7.02 15.35 11.81
CA ILE A 435 5.67 15.78 11.46
C ILE A 435 4.94 16.09 12.76
N THR A 436 4.36 17.28 12.84
CA THR A 436 3.48 17.70 13.94
C THR A 436 2.09 17.96 13.39
N LEU A 437 1.09 17.37 14.01
CA LEU A 437 -0.32 17.54 13.69
C LEU A 437 -0.97 18.41 14.75
N ALA A 438 -1.61 19.49 14.35
CA ALA A 438 -2.49 20.29 15.20
C ALA A 438 -3.94 19.98 14.80
N ILE A 439 -4.67 19.32 15.68
CA ILE A 439 -6.05 18.88 15.43
C ILE A 439 -7.00 20.04 15.72
N GLU A 440 -7.75 20.43 14.71
CA GLU A 440 -8.70 21.57 14.78
C GLU A 440 -10.10 21.09 15.15
N ASP A 441 -10.49 19.90 14.67
CA ASP A 441 -11.79 19.31 14.93
C ASP A 441 -11.72 17.78 14.85
N ALA A 442 -12.62 17.09 15.54
CA ALA A 442 -12.70 15.65 15.55
C ALA A 442 -14.16 15.17 15.66
N THR A 443 -14.51 14.16 14.91
CA THR A 443 -15.76 13.41 15.04
C THR A 443 -15.46 11.95 15.27
N ALA A 444 -16.35 11.23 15.95
CA ALA A 444 -16.16 9.83 16.21
C ALA A 444 -17.40 9.01 15.84
N THR A 445 -17.19 7.75 15.54
CA THR A 445 -18.22 6.75 15.23
C THR A 445 -18.00 5.52 16.08
N ASP A 446 -19.06 5.00 16.71
CA ASP A 446 -19.01 3.69 17.36
C ASP A 446 -19.02 2.60 16.27
N THR A 447 -17.98 1.79 16.20
CA THR A 447 -17.82 0.74 15.17
C THR A 447 -18.36 -0.62 15.62
N ARG A 448 -18.95 -0.72 16.81
CA ARG A 448 -19.60 -1.94 17.25
C ARG A 448 -20.87 -2.19 16.45
N ALA A 449 -21.08 -3.45 16.05
CA ALA A 449 -22.26 -3.82 15.31
C ALA A 449 -23.54 -3.45 16.06
N PRO A 450 -24.59 -2.92 15.40
CA PRO A 450 -25.90 -2.71 16.01
C PRO A 450 -26.42 -4.03 16.58
N GLY A 451 -26.81 -4.06 17.84
CA GLY A 451 -27.33 -5.27 18.51
C GLY A 451 -26.31 -6.08 19.32
N VAL A 452 -25.03 -5.73 19.28
CA VAL A 452 -24.06 -6.24 20.28
C VAL A 452 -24.26 -5.37 21.53
N GLU A 453 -25.10 -5.82 22.43
CA GLU A 453 -25.31 -5.16 23.72
C GLU A 453 -23.96 -4.96 24.42
N ARG A 454 -23.81 -3.87 25.17
CA ARG A 454 -22.67 -3.58 26.06
C ARG A 454 -22.59 -4.60 27.19
N GLY A 455 -22.67 -5.86 26.88
CA GLY A 455 -22.62 -6.98 27.82
C GLY A 455 -21.28 -7.72 27.74
N ASP A 456 -21.01 -8.51 28.77
CA ASP A 456 -19.80 -9.31 28.97
C ASP A 456 -19.53 -10.42 27.90
N GLY A 457 -20.08 -10.31 26.69
CA GLY A 457 -19.90 -11.26 25.62
C GLY A 457 -18.47 -11.24 25.05
N LEU A 458 -17.99 -12.40 24.60
CA LEU A 458 -16.67 -12.59 23.97
C LEU A 458 -16.40 -11.62 22.81
N ALA A 459 -17.42 -11.26 22.04
CA ALA A 459 -17.31 -10.29 20.95
C ALA A 459 -17.01 -8.84 21.43
N SER A 460 -17.57 -8.46 22.60
CA SER A 460 -17.32 -7.14 23.22
C SER A 460 -15.89 -7.01 23.75
N ARG A 461 -15.26 -8.12 24.16
CA ARG A 461 -13.88 -8.14 24.67
C ARG A 461 -12.81 -8.06 23.58
N ALA A 462 -13.15 -8.41 22.34
CA ALA A 462 -12.22 -8.38 21.22
C ALA A 462 -12.00 -6.98 20.65
N ILE A 463 -12.92 -6.03 20.89
CA ILE A 463 -12.81 -4.65 20.39
C ILE A 463 -12.30 -3.76 21.51
N THR A 464 -10.99 -3.60 21.60
CA THR A 464 -10.34 -2.78 22.63
C THR A 464 -10.47 -1.28 22.36
N ARG A 465 -10.72 -0.88 21.10
CA ARG A 465 -10.85 0.51 20.66
C ARG A 465 -12.07 0.66 19.74
N PRO A 466 -13.28 0.77 20.30
CA PRO A 466 -14.51 0.72 19.53
C PRO A 466 -14.88 2.02 18.80
N TYR A 467 -14.17 3.11 19.05
CA TYR A 467 -14.50 4.41 18.48
C TYR A 467 -13.51 4.80 17.40
N PHE A 468 -13.97 4.81 16.16
CA PHE A 468 -13.25 5.38 15.04
C PHE A 468 -13.33 6.91 15.09
N VAL A 469 -12.18 7.57 15.11
CA VAL A 469 -12.06 9.03 15.24
C VAL A 469 -11.48 9.60 13.95
N GLN A 470 -12.28 10.42 13.27
CA GLN A 470 -11.86 11.21 12.12
C GLN A 470 -11.55 12.63 12.57
N MET A 471 -10.40 13.13 12.19
CA MET A 471 -9.86 14.42 12.60
C MET A 471 -9.49 15.24 11.38
N LYS A 472 -9.62 16.55 11.49
CA LYS A 472 -9.08 17.53 10.56
C LYS A 472 -8.16 18.50 11.26
N GLY A 473 -7.19 19.03 10.53
CA GLY A 473 -6.28 19.98 11.14
C GLY A 473 -5.15 20.41 10.22
N THR A 474 -4.14 20.98 10.85
CA THR A 474 -2.92 21.43 10.20
C THR A 474 -1.78 20.47 10.49
N ALA A 475 -1.06 20.09 9.46
CA ALA A 475 0.22 19.41 9.57
C ALA A 475 1.38 20.37 9.32
N THR A 476 2.44 20.22 10.10
CA THR A 476 3.74 20.86 9.85
C THR A 476 4.78 19.77 9.66
N ILE A 477 5.52 19.85 8.56
CA ILE A 477 6.62 18.95 8.24
C ILE A 477 7.94 19.70 8.31
N SER A 478 8.97 19.08 8.90
CA SER A 478 10.32 19.60 8.96
C SER A 478 11.35 18.49 8.97
N GLY A 479 12.57 18.79 8.55
CA GLY A 479 13.67 17.83 8.55
C GLY A 479 14.68 18.10 7.45
N ARG A 480 15.28 17.00 6.97
CA ARG A 480 16.28 17.03 5.89
C ARG A 480 16.22 15.72 5.13
N ILE A 481 16.28 15.76 3.82
CA ILE A 481 16.35 14.59 2.95
C ILE A 481 17.48 14.80 1.95
N ARG A 482 18.42 13.85 1.90
CA ARG A 482 19.59 13.89 1.01
C ARG A 482 20.33 15.24 1.06
N GLY A 483 20.47 15.81 2.25
CA GLY A 483 21.12 17.10 2.47
C GLY A 483 20.22 18.32 2.24
N THR A 484 19.04 18.17 1.62
CA THR A 484 18.10 19.27 1.34
C THR A 484 17.16 19.49 2.52
N PRO A 485 17.00 20.73 3.02
CA PRO A 485 16.03 21.04 4.06
C PRO A 485 14.60 20.73 3.61
N LEU A 486 13.83 20.16 4.53
CA LEU A 486 12.41 19.86 4.37
C LEU A 486 11.63 20.79 5.30
N ALA A 487 10.70 21.60 4.78
CA ALA A 487 9.82 22.43 5.56
C ALA A 487 8.50 22.67 4.81
N GLY A 488 7.37 22.56 5.52
CA GLY A 488 6.06 22.83 4.95
C GLY A 488 4.97 22.83 6.00
N ARG A 489 3.86 23.48 5.68
CA ARG A 489 2.67 23.51 6.53
C ARG A 489 1.42 23.52 5.66
N GLY A 490 0.40 22.79 6.06
CA GLY A 490 -0.87 22.77 5.35
C GLY A 490 -1.94 21.93 5.97
N ALA A 491 -3.06 21.80 5.26
CA ALA A 491 -4.22 21.07 5.73
C ALA A 491 -4.09 19.55 5.54
N GLY A 492 -4.69 18.79 6.44
CA GLY A 492 -4.77 17.35 6.36
C GLY A 492 -5.91 16.77 7.16
N PHE A 493 -6.22 15.52 6.86
CA PHE A 493 -7.11 14.68 7.65
C PHE A 493 -6.32 13.57 8.34
N PHE A 494 -6.82 13.12 9.48
CA PHE A 494 -6.14 12.14 10.31
C PHE A 494 -7.16 11.21 10.94
N GLU A 495 -6.80 9.96 11.13
CA GLU A 495 -7.69 8.92 11.64
C GLU A 495 -6.98 8.07 12.70
N THR A 496 -7.74 7.67 13.71
CA THR A 496 -7.28 6.78 14.75
C THR A 496 -8.48 6.11 15.43
N TYR A 497 -8.21 5.21 16.35
CA TYR A 497 -9.22 4.56 17.19
C TYR A 497 -9.02 4.87 18.66
N ARG A 498 -10.13 4.90 19.41
CA ARG A 498 -10.19 5.10 20.88
C ARG A 498 -11.04 4.06 21.55
#